data_ec5c996248abda133dca2d46556ba166
#
_entry.id   ec5c996248abda133dca2d46556ba166
#
_cell.length_a   1.000
_cell.length_b   1.000
_cell.length_c   1.000
_cell.angle_alpha   90.00
_cell.angle_beta   90.00
_cell.angle_gamma   90.00
#
_symmetry.space_group_name_H-M   'P 1'
#
loop_
_entity.id
_entity.type
_entity.pdbx_description
1 polymer ?
#
loop_
_entity_poly.entity_id
_entity_poly.type
_entity_poly.pdbx_seq_one_letter_code
_entity_poly.pdbx_strand_id
1 'polypeptide(L)'
;MRKSILVSVACLALLVACLGCGKEATTSSSAVFTIDGEMGLAAGIALTENHIQSLVNTMQVLAMTEEVKAGSWEGMQGLLNRFSQDQVPAAVWFALPDGSYYTVEVGKASGNLSDRSYFPKVMSGATVIGDLVVSKSTGKKSVIAAVPVKNAGQVVGALGVSVYLDDLSKILVEELQLPDNMVFYAVDDLGYIALHSDPQWLMQKAADLGSSTFSKAVDEMLSKKEGNATYEFGGMPETVVFKTSPLTNWCFALGLRTE
;
A
#
# COMPACT_ATOMS: atom_id res chain seq x y z
N MET A 1 44.52 -59.98 50.86
CA MET A 1 45.18 -58.76 51.43
C MET A 1 44.96 -57.61 50.44
N ARG A 2 44.16 -56.68 50.77
CA ARG A 2 44.17 -55.25 50.56
C ARG A 2 42.75 -54.69 50.82
N LYS A 3 42.71 -53.82 51.81
CA LYS A 3 41.53 -53.18 52.36
C LYS A 3 41.05 -52.05 51.40
N SER A 4 39.80 -52.05 51.09
CA SER A 4 39.11 -50.93 50.41
C SER A 4 38.50 -50.02 51.46
N ILE A 5 38.88 -48.77 51.44
CA ILE A 5 38.37 -47.71 52.31
C ILE A 5 37.17 -47.07 51.60
N LEU A 6 36.00 -47.18 52.23
CA LEU A 6 34.80 -46.44 51.85
C LEU A 6 34.93 -44.99 52.40
N VAL A 7 34.89 -44.01 51.51
CA VAL A 7 34.74 -42.60 51.86
C VAL A 7 33.29 -42.23 51.56
N SER A 8 32.50 -42.03 52.62
CA SER A 8 31.16 -41.44 52.51
C SER A 8 31.30 -39.90 52.40
N VAL A 9 30.85 -39.37 51.28
CA VAL A 9 30.66 -37.90 51.09
C VAL A 9 29.19 -37.59 51.29
N ALA A 10 28.86 -36.93 52.40
CA ALA A 10 27.53 -36.39 52.68
C ALA A 10 27.32 -35.11 51.83
N CYS A 11 26.47 -35.14 50.83
CA CYS A 11 26.01 -33.94 50.13
C CYS A 11 24.91 -33.30 50.93
N LEU A 12 25.22 -32.14 51.51
CA LEU A 12 24.28 -31.22 52.13
C LEU A 12 23.50 -30.47 51.01
N ALA A 13 22.24 -30.80 50.84
CA ALA A 13 21.36 -30.08 49.91
C ALA A 13 20.92 -28.74 50.52
N LEU A 14 21.49 -27.63 50.03
CA LEU A 14 20.94 -26.29 50.32
C LEU A 14 19.75 -26.06 49.40
N LEU A 15 18.53 -26.08 49.95
CA LEU A 15 17.33 -25.56 49.33
C LEU A 15 17.38 -24.03 49.36
N VAL A 16 17.80 -23.40 48.25
CA VAL A 16 17.58 -21.96 48.05
C VAL A 16 16.22 -21.82 47.40
N ALA A 17 15.23 -21.41 48.17
CA ALA A 17 13.94 -20.94 47.66
C ALA A 17 14.13 -19.60 46.96
N CYS A 18 14.26 -19.61 45.64
CA CYS A 18 14.15 -18.41 44.84
C CYS A 18 12.67 -18.05 44.65
N LEU A 19 12.13 -17.26 45.59
CA LEU A 19 10.98 -16.40 45.33
C LEU A 19 11.49 -15.25 44.44
N GLY A 20 11.31 -15.37 43.14
CA GLY A 20 11.73 -14.40 42.14
C GLY A 20 10.75 -14.32 41.00
N CYS A 21 9.71 -13.55 41.20
CA CYS A 21 9.12 -12.59 40.28
C CYS A 21 8.88 -13.04 38.84
N GLY A 22 7.68 -13.54 38.59
CA GLY A 22 7.11 -13.57 37.24
C GLY A 22 6.77 -12.16 36.75
N LYS A 23 7.66 -11.53 35.97
CA LYS A 23 7.39 -10.26 35.26
C LYS A 23 8.28 -10.03 34.00
N GLU A 24 8.72 -11.06 33.33
CA GLU A 24 9.56 -10.87 32.13
C GLU A 24 8.97 -11.42 30.82
N ALA A 25 7.82 -12.07 30.82
CA ALA A 25 7.28 -12.66 29.60
C ALA A 25 6.57 -11.66 28.66
N THR A 26 6.13 -10.50 29.18
CA THR A 26 5.33 -9.55 28.39
C THR A 26 6.17 -8.60 27.54
N THR A 27 7.37 -8.25 27.99
CA THR A 27 8.24 -7.29 27.30
C THR A 27 8.92 -7.90 26.05
N SER A 28 9.25 -9.19 26.11
CA SER A 28 9.88 -9.92 25.01
C SER A 28 8.94 -10.09 23.82
N SER A 29 7.68 -10.44 24.04
CA SER A 29 6.71 -10.66 22.97
C SER A 29 6.36 -9.39 22.19
N SER A 30 6.18 -8.26 22.88
CA SER A 30 5.88 -6.99 22.19
C SER A 30 7.09 -6.44 21.42
N ALA A 31 8.31 -6.62 21.93
CA ALA A 31 9.53 -6.20 21.22
C ALA A 31 9.76 -7.03 19.96
N VAL A 32 9.55 -8.35 20.01
CA VAL A 32 9.65 -9.23 18.84
C VAL A 32 8.63 -8.84 17.79
N PHE A 33 7.35 -8.62 18.18
CA PHE A 33 6.34 -8.15 17.22
C PHE A 33 6.74 -6.82 16.57
N THR A 34 7.26 -5.86 17.32
CA THR A 34 7.63 -4.56 16.75
C THR A 34 8.70 -4.71 15.67
N ILE A 35 9.73 -5.51 15.90
CA ILE A 35 10.80 -5.75 14.91
C ILE A 35 10.25 -6.47 13.67
N ASP A 36 9.50 -7.55 13.86
CA ASP A 36 8.91 -8.32 12.76
C ASP A 36 7.87 -7.49 12.02
N GLY A 37 7.08 -6.70 12.73
CA GLY A 37 6.09 -5.79 12.19
C GLY A 37 6.71 -4.71 11.31
N GLU A 38 7.81 -4.09 11.72
CA GLU A 38 8.53 -3.08 10.92
C GLU A 38 9.11 -3.68 9.63
N MET A 39 9.68 -4.91 9.70
CA MET A 39 10.15 -5.61 8.50
C MET A 39 9.02 -5.99 7.55
N GLY A 40 7.92 -6.52 8.09
CA GLY A 40 6.74 -6.85 7.30
C GLY A 40 6.09 -5.63 6.67
N LEU A 41 6.00 -4.52 7.42
CA LEU A 41 5.52 -3.24 6.90
C LEU A 41 6.41 -2.71 5.77
N ALA A 42 7.72 -2.75 5.96
CA ALA A 42 8.68 -2.33 4.92
C ALA A 42 8.55 -3.18 3.64
N ALA A 43 8.33 -4.49 3.79
CA ALA A 43 8.08 -5.38 2.64
C ALA A 43 6.76 -5.01 1.93
N GLY A 44 5.68 -4.78 2.67
CA GLY A 44 4.40 -4.38 2.10
C GLY A 44 4.45 -3.04 1.37
N ILE A 45 5.15 -2.05 1.92
CA ILE A 45 5.41 -0.76 1.25
C ILE A 45 6.19 -1.01 -0.04
N ALA A 46 7.32 -1.74 0.03
CA ALA A 46 8.18 -1.99 -1.12
C ALA A 46 7.45 -2.75 -2.25
N LEU A 47 6.62 -3.73 -1.93
CA LEU A 47 5.79 -4.45 -2.91
C LEU A 47 4.79 -3.51 -3.58
N THR A 48 4.07 -2.69 -2.80
CA THR A 48 3.10 -1.72 -3.34
C THR A 48 3.77 -0.71 -4.25
N GLU A 49 4.88 -0.12 -3.78
CA GLU A 49 5.66 0.86 -4.55
C GLU A 49 6.21 0.23 -5.84
N ASN A 50 6.66 -1.02 -5.77
CA ASN A 50 7.21 -1.74 -6.93
C ASN A 50 6.15 -1.97 -8.02
N HIS A 51 4.93 -2.39 -7.64
CA HIS A 51 3.84 -2.54 -8.58
C HIS A 51 3.51 -1.21 -9.28
N ILE A 52 3.37 -0.12 -8.53
CA ILE A 52 3.02 1.19 -9.09
C ILE A 52 4.19 1.79 -9.88
N GLN A 53 5.42 1.72 -9.35
CA GLN A 53 6.60 2.30 -10.00
C GLN A 53 6.96 1.58 -11.30
N SER A 54 6.75 0.27 -11.38
CA SER A 54 6.93 -0.50 -12.61
C SER A 54 6.02 -0.01 -13.72
N LEU A 55 4.75 0.28 -13.40
CA LEU A 55 3.80 0.88 -14.34
C LEU A 55 4.27 2.26 -14.81
N VAL A 56 4.70 3.11 -13.88
CA VAL A 56 5.20 4.46 -14.20
C VAL A 56 6.42 4.39 -15.11
N ASN A 57 7.38 3.53 -14.78
CA ASN A 57 8.60 3.37 -15.58
C ASN A 57 8.26 2.91 -17.01
N THR A 58 7.36 1.95 -17.16
CA THR A 58 6.92 1.48 -18.47
C THR A 58 6.20 2.58 -19.24
N MET A 59 5.28 3.32 -18.59
CA MET A 59 4.58 4.44 -19.21
C MET A 59 5.54 5.57 -19.65
N GLN A 60 6.59 5.84 -18.87
CA GLN A 60 7.62 6.82 -19.24
C GLN A 60 8.35 6.42 -20.52
N VAL A 61 8.69 5.12 -20.67
CA VAL A 61 9.29 4.60 -21.90
C VAL A 61 8.31 4.69 -23.06
N LEU A 62 7.05 4.28 -22.86
CA LEU A 62 6.00 4.37 -23.89
C LEU A 62 5.75 5.83 -24.33
N ALA A 63 5.76 6.77 -23.38
CA ALA A 63 5.59 8.20 -23.68
C ALA A 63 6.73 8.79 -24.53
N MET A 64 7.84 8.08 -24.68
CA MET A 64 8.97 8.48 -25.56
C MET A 64 8.86 7.93 -26.99
N THR A 65 7.93 7.01 -27.27
CA THR A 65 7.74 6.46 -28.62
C THR A 65 7.08 7.47 -29.56
N GLU A 66 7.35 7.36 -30.84
CA GLU A 66 6.78 8.28 -31.84
C GLU A 66 5.27 8.12 -31.97
N GLU A 67 4.76 6.90 -31.79
CA GLU A 67 3.33 6.59 -31.81
C GLU A 67 2.56 7.33 -30.71
N VAL A 68 3.12 7.36 -29.48
CA VAL A 68 2.49 8.04 -28.33
C VAL A 68 2.67 9.55 -28.43
N LYS A 69 3.85 10.04 -28.84
CA LYS A 69 4.11 11.49 -29.04
C LYS A 69 3.25 12.11 -30.13
N ALA A 70 2.85 11.32 -31.14
CA ALA A 70 1.96 11.79 -32.19
C ALA A 70 0.55 12.14 -31.66
N GLY A 71 0.16 11.66 -30.49
CA GLY A 71 -1.15 11.93 -29.86
C GLY A 71 -2.32 11.28 -30.60
N SER A 72 -2.07 10.39 -31.58
CA SER A 72 -3.11 9.64 -32.30
C SER A 72 -3.43 8.35 -31.58
N TRP A 73 -4.69 8.19 -31.17
CA TRP A 73 -5.16 6.96 -30.52
C TRP A 73 -4.95 5.72 -31.40
N GLU A 74 -5.25 5.82 -32.68
CA GLU A 74 -5.14 4.71 -33.64
C GLU A 74 -3.70 4.21 -33.72
N GLY A 75 -2.73 5.13 -33.66
CA GLY A 75 -1.31 4.80 -33.71
C GLY A 75 -0.81 4.09 -32.46
N MET A 76 -1.28 4.50 -31.28
CA MET A 76 -0.79 3.98 -30.01
C MET A 76 -1.61 2.81 -29.44
N GLN A 77 -2.85 2.59 -29.91
CA GLN A 77 -3.77 1.62 -29.32
C GLN A 77 -3.19 0.21 -29.23
N GLY A 78 -2.52 -0.26 -30.26
CA GLY A 78 -1.91 -1.60 -30.27
C GLY A 78 -0.81 -1.77 -29.23
N LEU A 79 -0.02 -0.71 -29.01
CA LEU A 79 1.05 -0.66 -28.01
C LEU A 79 0.48 -0.67 -26.60
N LEU A 80 -0.54 0.17 -26.33
CA LEU A 80 -1.20 0.25 -25.04
C LEU A 80 -1.99 -1.02 -24.70
N ASN A 81 -2.57 -1.67 -25.71
CA ASN A 81 -3.26 -2.95 -25.54
C ASN A 81 -2.30 -4.05 -25.06
N ARG A 82 -1.08 -4.10 -25.63
CA ARG A 82 -0.05 -5.03 -25.16
C ARG A 82 0.38 -4.69 -23.73
N PHE A 83 0.61 -3.41 -23.44
CA PHE A 83 0.96 -2.95 -22.09
C PHE A 83 -0.08 -3.36 -21.04
N SER A 84 -1.38 -3.30 -21.36
CA SER A 84 -2.45 -3.64 -20.43
C SER A 84 -2.53 -5.13 -20.06
N GLN A 85 -1.91 -6.03 -20.84
CA GLN A 85 -2.03 -7.49 -20.63
C GLN A 85 -1.05 -8.04 -19.59
N ASP A 86 0.08 -7.37 -19.39
CA ASP A 86 1.19 -7.88 -18.56
C ASP A 86 1.34 -7.13 -17.23
N GLN A 87 0.27 -6.46 -16.76
CA GLN A 87 0.31 -5.60 -15.57
C GLN A 87 -0.70 -6.04 -14.50
N VAL A 88 -0.57 -5.47 -13.30
CA VAL A 88 -1.65 -5.54 -12.32
C VAL A 88 -2.94 -4.99 -12.94
N PRO A 89 -4.12 -5.54 -12.59
CA PRO A 89 -5.38 -5.13 -13.20
C PRO A 89 -5.63 -3.62 -13.10
N ALA A 90 -5.72 -2.98 -14.26
CA ALA A 90 -5.85 -1.52 -14.37
C ALA A 90 -6.55 -1.14 -15.67
N ALA A 91 -7.24 0.01 -15.67
CA ALA A 91 -7.63 0.65 -16.93
C ALA A 91 -6.46 1.50 -17.45
N VAL A 92 -5.97 1.17 -18.65
CA VAL A 92 -4.94 1.96 -19.33
C VAL A 92 -5.61 3.01 -20.22
N TRP A 93 -5.15 4.28 -20.10
CA TRP A 93 -5.76 5.39 -20.80
C TRP A 93 -4.75 6.41 -21.33
N PHE A 94 -5.16 7.13 -22.38
CA PHE A 94 -4.47 8.29 -22.91
C PHE A 94 -5.42 9.49 -22.92
N ALA A 95 -5.01 10.62 -22.36
CA ALA A 95 -5.80 11.84 -22.28
C ALA A 95 -5.17 12.97 -23.10
N LEU A 96 -6.02 13.72 -23.82
CA LEU A 96 -5.65 14.95 -24.51
C LEU A 96 -5.66 16.15 -23.55
N PRO A 97 -5.03 17.29 -23.91
CA PRO A 97 -4.95 18.46 -23.04
C PRO A 97 -6.31 19.06 -22.65
N ASP A 98 -7.36 18.85 -23.44
CA ASP A 98 -8.73 19.28 -23.13
C ASP A 98 -9.47 18.35 -22.14
N GLY A 99 -8.78 17.28 -21.68
CA GLY A 99 -9.33 16.29 -20.77
C GLY A 99 -10.15 15.18 -21.42
N SER A 100 -10.41 15.24 -22.73
CA SER A 100 -10.97 14.09 -23.45
C SER A 100 -9.96 12.94 -23.44
N TYR A 101 -10.44 11.69 -23.34
CA TYR A 101 -9.53 10.57 -23.18
C TYR A 101 -10.05 9.30 -23.85
N TYR A 102 -9.12 8.38 -24.05
CA TYR A 102 -9.33 7.05 -24.60
C TYR A 102 -8.88 6.01 -23.60
N THR A 103 -9.52 4.85 -23.55
CA THR A 103 -9.06 3.68 -22.80
C THR A 103 -8.93 2.47 -23.71
N VAL A 104 -8.10 1.53 -23.30
CA VAL A 104 -7.91 0.28 -24.06
C VAL A 104 -9.22 -0.49 -24.17
N GLU A 105 -10.06 -0.47 -23.13
CA GLU A 105 -11.28 -1.26 -23.04
C GLU A 105 -12.42 -0.73 -23.92
N VAL A 106 -12.58 0.60 -24.02
CA VAL A 106 -13.75 1.19 -24.70
C VAL A 106 -13.41 2.12 -25.84
N GLY A 107 -12.13 2.35 -26.13
CA GLY A 107 -11.71 3.39 -27.07
C GLY A 107 -12.03 4.78 -26.51
N LYS A 108 -12.66 5.66 -27.28
CA LYS A 108 -13.02 7.01 -26.81
C LYS A 108 -14.01 6.94 -25.65
N ALA A 109 -13.62 7.42 -24.47
CA ALA A 109 -14.48 7.47 -23.31
C ALA A 109 -15.48 8.65 -23.42
N SER A 110 -16.66 8.47 -22.85
CA SER A 110 -17.70 9.51 -22.80
C SER A 110 -17.44 10.60 -21.75
N GLY A 111 -16.52 10.34 -20.79
CA GLY A 111 -16.17 11.27 -19.73
C GLY A 111 -15.09 12.26 -20.15
N ASN A 112 -14.72 13.12 -19.21
CA ASN A 112 -13.62 14.08 -19.34
C ASN A 112 -12.82 14.09 -18.03
N LEU A 113 -11.49 14.23 -18.10
CA LEU A 113 -10.58 14.17 -16.94
C LEU A 113 -10.18 15.56 -16.41
N SER A 114 -10.55 16.65 -17.07
CA SER A 114 -10.13 18.02 -16.70
C SER A 114 -10.58 18.46 -15.30
N ASP A 115 -11.63 17.85 -14.76
CA ASP A 115 -12.15 18.09 -13.40
C ASP A 115 -11.45 17.26 -12.29
N ARG A 116 -10.51 16.36 -12.67
CA ARG A 116 -9.75 15.57 -11.71
C ARG A 116 -8.59 16.39 -11.12
N SER A 117 -8.40 16.27 -9.80
CA SER A 117 -7.36 16.98 -9.04
C SER A 117 -5.93 16.75 -9.58
N TYR A 118 -5.67 15.57 -10.08
CA TYR A 118 -4.36 15.19 -10.64
C TYR A 118 -4.14 15.71 -12.07
N PHE A 119 -5.19 16.00 -12.82
CA PHE A 119 -5.09 16.32 -14.25
C PHE A 119 -4.27 17.60 -14.53
N PRO A 120 -4.48 18.73 -13.85
CA PRO A 120 -3.62 19.90 -14.04
C PRO A 120 -2.16 19.63 -13.72
N LYS A 121 -1.87 18.77 -12.73
CA LYS A 121 -0.49 18.40 -12.36
C LYS A 121 0.21 17.68 -13.51
N VAL A 122 -0.42 16.65 -14.10
CA VAL A 122 0.19 15.91 -15.21
C VAL A 122 0.29 16.77 -16.47
N MET A 123 -0.69 17.65 -16.74
CA MET A 123 -0.63 18.58 -17.86
C MET A 123 0.42 19.68 -17.70
N SER A 124 0.85 19.99 -16.47
CA SER A 124 2.02 20.86 -16.22
C SER A 124 3.36 20.17 -16.43
N GLY A 125 3.36 18.86 -16.73
CA GLY A 125 4.55 18.07 -17.01
C GLY A 125 5.10 17.27 -15.84
N ALA A 126 4.34 17.16 -14.74
CA ALA A 126 4.68 16.33 -13.57
C ALA A 126 4.15 14.89 -13.72
N THR A 127 4.90 13.90 -13.22
CA THR A 127 4.37 12.56 -12.97
C THR A 127 3.46 12.60 -11.74
N VAL A 128 2.34 11.91 -11.79
CA VAL A 128 1.35 11.82 -10.71
C VAL A 128 1.21 10.38 -10.27
N ILE A 129 1.21 10.16 -8.94
CA ILE A 129 1.07 8.84 -8.32
C ILE A 129 0.27 9.01 -7.01
N GLY A 130 -0.66 8.09 -6.75
CA GLY A 130 -1.31 7.96 -5.44
C GLY A 130 -2.70 8.60 -5.30
N ASP A 131 -3.15 9.39 -6.28
CA ASP A 131 -4.48 10.00 -6.22
C ASP A 131 -5.58 8.91 -6.30
N LEU A 132 -6.46 8.85 -5.29
CA LEU A 132 -7.58 7.91 -5.23
C LEU A 132 -8.79 8.44 -6.02
N VAL A 133 -9.37 7.59 -6.84
CA VAL A 133 -10.54 7.94 -7.65
C VAL A 133 -11.53 6.78 -7.81
N VAL A 134 -12.79 7.10 -8.08
CA VAL A 134 -13.68 6.19 -8.79
C VAL A 134 -13.47 6.43 -10.29
N SER A 135 -13.06 5.40 -11.02
CA SER A 135 -12.77 5.49 -12.45
C SER A 135 -14.02 5.88 -13.24
N LYS A 136 -13.92 6.90 -14.11
CA LYS A 136 -15.06 7.36 -14.94
C LYS A 136 -15.44 6.37 -16.04
N SER A 137 -14.49 5.57 -16.52
CA SER A 137 -14.74 4.59 -17.58
C SER A 137 -15.24 3.25 -17.06
N THR A 138 -14.78 2.82 -15.85
CA THR A 138 -15.09 1.48 -15.33
C THR A 138 -15.93 1.48 -14.08
N GLY A 139 -16.07 2.61 -13.37
CA GLY A 139 -16.74 2.71 -12.08
C GLY A 139 -15.97 2.05 -10.92
N LYS A 140 -14.78 1.48 -11.17
CA LYS A 140 -13.99 0.82 -10.14
C LYS A 140 -13.21 1.82 -9.28
N LYS A 141 -13.07 1.51 -7.99
CA LYS A 141 -12.18 2.19 -7.05
C LYS A 141 -10.74 1.99 -7.51
N SER A 142 -9.99 3.08 -7.69
CA SER A 142 -8.69 3.00 -8.34
C SER A 142 -7.71 4.00 -7.77
N VAL A 143 -6.42 3.69 -7.86
CA VAL A 143 -5.32 4.65 -7.72
C VAL A 143 -4.80 5.05 -9.08
N ILE A 144 -4.49 6.33 -9.23
CA ILE A 144 -3.93 6.89 -10.46
C ILE A 144 -2.41 6.85 -10.42
N ALA A 145 -1.82 6.39 -11.54
CA ALA A 145 -0.46 6.71 -11.93
C ALA A 145 -0.51 7.28 -13.35
N ALA A 146 0.10 8.45 -13.57
CA ALA A 146 0.07 9.12 -14.87
C ALA A 146 1.36 9.87 -15.15
N VAL A 147 1.77 9.85 -16.41
CA VAL A 147 2.97 10.52 -16.90
C VAL A 147 2.61 11.50 -18.04
N PRO A 148 3.27 12.66 -18.12
CA PRO A 148 3.06 13.58 -19.24
C PRO A 148 3.68 13.00 -20.52
N VAL A 149 2.98 13.15 -21.64
CA VAL A 149 3.51 12.89 -22.97
C VAL A 149 3.97 14.21 -23.57
N LYS A 150 5.26 14.29 -23.91
CA LYS A 150 5.87 15.52 -24.43
C LYS A 150 6.31 15.33 -25.89
N ASN A 151 5.96 16.30 -26.74
CA ASN A 151 6.46 16.40 -28.09
C ASN A 151 7.09 17.81 -28.26
N ALA A 152 8.31 17.88 -28.75
CA ALA A 152 9.08 19.11 -28.89
C ALA A 152 9.07 20.00 -27.62
N GLY A 153 9.11 19.36 -26.41
CA GLY A 153 9.13 20.05 -25.12
C GLY A 153 7.76 20.48 -24.60
N GLN A 154 6.69 20.37 -25.39
CA GLN A 154 5.33 20.70 -24.96
C GLN A 154 4.57 19.43 -24.55
N VAL A 155 3.73 19.53 -23.51
CA VAL A 155 2.83 18.44 -23.11
C VAL A 155 1.68 18.37 -24.11
N VAL A 156 1.63 17.26 -24.86
CA VAL A 156 0.61 16.97 -25.89
C VAL A 156 -0.49 16.04 -25.38
N GLY A 157 -0.31 15.47 -24.19
CA GLY A 157 -1.26 14.58 -23.54
C GLY A 157 -0.69 13.95 -22.29
N ALA A 158 -1.43 13.01 -21.70
CA ALA A 158 -1.00 12.19 -20.59
C ALA A 158 -1.31 10.73 -20.83
N LEU A 159 -0.36 9.86 -20.53
CA LEU A 159 -0.55 8.42 -20.48
C LEU A 159 -0.72 8.01 -19.03
N GLY A 160 -1.74 7.22 -18.72
CA GLY A 160 -2.00 6.83 -17.35
C GLY A 160 -2.66 5.48 -17.20
N VAL A 161 -2.66 5.03 -15.96
CA VAL A 161 -3.36 3.84 -15.50
C VAL A 161 -4.22 4.17 -14.29
N SER A 162 -5.39 3.54 -14.23
CA SER A 162 -6.25 3.48 -13.04
C SER A 162 -6.14 2.07 -12.49
N VAL A 163 -5.19 1.83 -11.57
CA VAL A 163 -4.97 0.52 -10.94
C VAL A 163 -6.12 0.23 -10.00
N TYR A 164 -6.77 -0.91 -10.13
CA TYR A 164 -7.91 -1.29 -9.32
C TYR A 164 -7.47 -1.65 -7.90
N LEU A 165 -8.02 -0.96 -6.92
CA LEU A 165 -7.62 -1.11 -5.51
C LEU A 165 -7.95 -2.49 -4.94
N ASP A 166 -9.09 -3.07 -5.36
CA ASP A 166 -9.51 -4.41 -4.95
C ASP A 166 -8.48 -5.46 -5.40
N ASP A 167 -8.08 -5.40 -6.67
CA ASP A 167 -7.13 -6.33 -7.27
C ASP A 167 -5.72 -6.12 -6.66
N LEU A 168 -5.28 -4.87 -6.52
CA LEU A 168 -3.98 -4.55 -5.92
C LEU A 168 -3.92 -5.02 -4.46
N SER A 169 -4.95 -4.76 -3.65
CA SER A 169 -5.02 -5.21 -2.26
C SER A 169 -4.94 -6.74 -2.15
N LYS A 170 -5.66 -7.44 -3.04
CA LYS A 170 -5.63 -8.91 -3.08
C LYS A 170 -4.24 -9.46 -3.41
N ILE A 171 -3.59 -8.92 -4.45
CA ILE A 171 -2.23 -9.30 -4.84
C ILE A 171 -1.27 -9.11 -3.65
N LEU A 172 -1.32 -7.97 -2.98
CA LEU A 172 -0.44 -7.68 -1.84
C LEU A 172 -0.66 -8.64 -0.66
N VAL A 173 -1.91 -8.97 -0.34
CA VAL A 173 -2.22 -9.95 0.71
C VAL A 173 -1.69 -11.35 0.36
N GLU A 174 -1.83 -11.76 -0.90
CA GLU A 174 -1.30 -13.03 -1.39
C GLU A 174 0.23 -13.07 -1.39
N GLU A 175 0.90 -12.00 -1.80
CA GLU A 175 2.37 -11.90 -1.81
C GLU A 175 2.97 -11.83 -0.41
N LEU A 176 2.34 -11.11 0.51
CA LEU A 176 2.79 -10.96 1.89
C LEU A 176 2.57 -12.22 2.73
N GLN A 177 1.62 -13.09 2.36
CA GLN A 177 1.27 -14.32 3.09
C GLN A 177 1.07 -14.08 4.60
N LEU A 178 0.35 -13.01 4.94
CA LEU A 178 0.16 -12.62 6.33
C LEU A 178 -0.67 -13.66 7.09
N PRO A 179 -0.35 -13.91 8.38
CA PRO A 179 -1.21 -14.70 9.27
C PRO A 179 -2.62 -14.09 9.42
N ASP A 180 -3.63 -14.90 9.68
CA ASP A 180 -5.03 -14.49 9.78
C ASP A 180 -5.29 -13.41 10.84
N ASN A 181 -4.46 -13.36 11.88
CA ASN A 181 -4.54 -12.36 12.94
C ASN A 181 -3.76 -11.07 12.63
N MET A 182 -3.24 -10.93 11.41
CA MET A 182 -2.59 -9.70 10.95
C MET A 182 -3.42 -8.98 9.89
N VAL A 183 -3.31 -7.68 9.86
CA VAL A 183 -3.96 -6.82 8.86
C VAL A 183 -2.94 -5.87 8.24
N PHE A 184 -2.98 -5.77 6.92
CA PHE A 184 -2.22 -4.78 6.16
C PHE A 184 -3.19 -3.82 5.48
N TYR A 185 -2.96 -2.52 5.67
CA TYR A 185 -3.77 -1.48 5.05
C TYR A 185 -2.95 -0.22 4.80
N ALA A 186 -3.50 0.68 3.99
CA ALA A 186 -2.96 2.02 3.79
C ALA A 186 -4.08 3.05 3.76
N VAL A 187 -3.78 4.26 4.22
CA VAL A 187 -4.67 5.42 4.14
C VAL A 187 -3.97 6.55 3.38
N ASP A 188 -4.73 7.31 2.58
CA ASP A 188 -4.21 8.51 1.94
C ASP A 188 -4.09 9.68 2.94
N ASP A 189 -3.57 10.83 2.49
CA ASP A 189 -3.37 12.03 3.31
C ASP A 189 -4.68 12.70 3.79
N LEU A 190 -5.83 12.28 3.26
CA LEU A 190 -7.16 12.71 3.67
C LEU A 190 -7.86 11.71 4.60
N GLY A 191 -7.21 10.58 4.90
CA GLY A 191 -7.73 9.51 5.76
C GLY A 191 -8.67 8.54 5.06
N TYR A 192 -8.67 8.48 3.71
CA TYR A 192 -9.39 7.45 2.97
C TYR A 192 -8.56 6.18 2.88
N ILE A 193 -9.21 5.03 3.08
CA ILE A 193 -8.55 3.73 2.98
C ILE A 193 -8.20 3.45 1.51
N ALA A 194 -6.90 3.40 1.22
CA ALA A 194 -6.35 3.15 -0.10
C ALA A 194 -6.15 1.65 -0.37
N LEU A 195 -5.70 0.90 0.63
CA LEU A 195 -5.51 -0.55 0.57
C LEU A 195 -6.08 -1.18 1.84
N HIS A 196 -6.65 -2.37 1.70
CA HIS A 196 -7.12 -3.17 2.83
C HIS A 196 -7.37 -4.61 2.40
N SER A 197 -7.11 -5.59 3.28
CA SER A 197 -7.41 -7.01 3.04
C SER A 197 -8.90 -7.30 2.83
N ASP A 198 -9.80 -6.46 3.37
CA ASP A 198 -11.24 -6.51 3.15
C ASP A 198 -11.66 -5.36 2.22
N PRO A 199 -12.11 -5.65 0.96
CA PRO A 199 -12.44 -4.64 -0.04
C PRO A 199 -13.59 -3.70 0.34
N GLN A 200 -14.43 -4.08 1.31
CA GLN A 200 -15.53 -3.21 1.73
C GLN A 200 -15.06 -1.87 2.28
N TRP A 201 -13.86 -1.82 2.87
CA TRP A 201 -13.29 -0.63 3.49
C TRP A 201 -12.64 0.33 2.48
N LEU A 202 -12.30 -0.13 1.28
CA LEU A 202 -11.63 0.69 0.27
C LEU A 202 -12.42 1.97 -0.04
N MET A 203 -11.69 3.09 -0.07
CA MET A 203 -12.22 4.45 -0.28
C MET A 203 -13.28 4.89 0.74
N GLN A 204 -13.39 4.23 1.88
CA GLN A 204 -14.10 4.77 3.03
C GLN A 204 -13.17 5.65 3.87
N LYS A 205 -13.72 6.69 4.47
CA LYS A 205 -12.94 7.55 5.36
C LYS A 205 -12.86 6.92 6.75
N ALA A 206 -11.67 6.80 7.31
CA ALA A 206 -11.45 6.19 8.62
C ALA A 206 -12.33 6.83 9.72
N ALA A 207 -12.57 8.14 9.64
CA ALA A 207 -13.43 8.87 10.57
C ALA A 207 -14.91 8.43 10.54
N ASP A 208 -15.38 7.84 9.44
CA ASP A 208 -16.79 7.48 9.23
C ASP A 208 -17.08 6.00 9.57
N LEU A 209 -16.06 5.23 9.99
CA LEU A 209 -16.19 3.78 10.23
C LEU A 209 -16.70 3.40 11.63
N GLY A 210 -17.13 4.38 12.43
CA GLY A 210 -17.79 4.15 13.73
C GLY A 210 -16.84 3.82 14.89
N SER A 211 -15.52 3.73 14.68
CA SER A 211 -14.54 3.57 15.74
C SER A 211 -13.81 4.90 16.01
N SER A 212 -14.10 5.50 17.16
CA SER A 212 -13.44 6.75 17.54
C SER A 212 -11.96 6.57 17.89
N THR A 213 -11.54 5.38 18.33
CA THR A 213 -10.14 5.06 18.62
C THR A 213 -9.35 4.87 17.33
N PHE A 214 -9.93 4.20 16.32
CA PHE A 214 -9.34 4.05 15.00
C PHE A 214 -9.19 5.41 14.29
N SER A 215 -10.25 6.24 14.29
CA SER A 215 -10.18 7.58 13.71
C SER A 215 -9.04 8.42 14.30
N LYS A 216 -8.91 8.45 15.64
CA LYS A 216 -7.83 9.15 16.34
C LYS A 216 -6.45 8.57 15.99
N ALA A 217 -6.34 7.23 15.90
CA ALA A 217 -5.09 6.58 15.52
C ALA A 217 -4.68 6.97 14.10
N VAL A 218 -5.61 7.04 13.14
CA VAL A 218 -5.32 7.49 11.77
C VAL A 218 -4.86 8.95 11.75
N ASP A 219 -5.51 9.85 12.50
CA ASP A 219 -5.07 11.26 12.61
C ASP A 219 -3.63 11.35 13.17
N GLU A 220 -3.31 10.53 14.17
CA GLU A 220 -1.97 10.44 14.75
C GLU A 220 -0.95 9.90 13.74
N MET A 221 -1.29 8.83 13.02
CA MET A 221 -0.46 8.23 11.98
C MET A 221 -0.13 9.23 10.86
N LEU A 222 -1.14 9.94 10.37
CA LEU A 222 -0.98 10.97 9.33
C LEU A 222 -0.11 12.15 9.80
N SER A 223 -0.19 12.50 11.10
CA SER A 223 0.63 13.55 11.70
C SER A 223 2.08 13.13 11.91
N LYS A 224 2.31 11.93 12.48
CA LYS A 224 3.65 11.45 12.88
C LYS A 224 4.46 10.86 11.74
N LYS A 225 3.80 10.36 10.70
CA LYS A 225 4.38 9.73 9.50
C LYS A 225 5.01 8.35 9.72
N GLU A 226 5.47 8.01 10.93
CA GLU A 226 5.97 6.68 11.32
C GLU A 226 5.84 6.47 12.83
N GLY A 227 5.71 5.22 13.26
CA GLY A 227 5.61 4.85 14.67
C GLY A 227 4.70 3.65 14.91
N ASN A 228 4.16 3.60 16.12
CA ASN A 228 3.23 2.57 16.57
C ASN A 228 1.93 3.22 17.06
N ALA A 229 0.81 2.53 16.87
CA ALA A 229 -0.48 2.93 17.40
C ALA A 229 -1.25 1.71 17.91
N THR A 230 -2.19 1.94 18.83
CA THR A 230 -3.13 0.91 19.31
C THR A 230 -4.53 1.51 19.31
N TYR A 231 -5.48 0.76 18.78
CA TYR A 231 -6.88 1.16 18.70
C TYR A 231 -7.78 -0.07 18.75
N GLU A 232 -9.08 0.15 18.84
CA GLU A 232 -10.09 -0.90 18.68
C GLU A 232 -10.83 -0.70 17.36
N PHE A 233 -10.92 -1.75 16.56
CA PHE A 233 -11.68 -1.76 15.32
C PHE A 233 -12.46 -3.05 15.15
N GLY A 234 -13.77 -2.94 14.84
CA GLY A 234 -14.64 -4.10 14.75
C GLY A 234 -14.81 -4.87 16.07
N GLY A 235 -14.61 -4.24 17.22
CA GLY A 235 -14.68 -4.86 18.54
C GLY A 235 -13.40 -5.61 18.94
N MET A 236 -12.34 -5.52 18.16
CA MET A 236 -11.05 -6.17 18.43
C MET A 236 -9.94 -5.13 18.63
N PRO A 237 -9.09 -5.29 19.66
CA PRO A 237 -7.89 -4.48 19.82
C PRO A 237 -6.87 -4.80 18.72
N GLU A 238 -6.32 -3.76 18.11
CA GLU A 238 -5.26 -3.86 17.12
C GLU A 238 -4.05 -3.03 17.55
N THR A 239 -2.86 -3.61 17.46
CA THR A 239 -1.59 -2.89 17.61
C THR A 239 -0.92 -2.85 16.25
N VAL A 240 -0.56 -1.66 15.78
CA VAL A 240 0.02 -1.46 14.46
C VAL A 240 1.38 -0.78 14.54
N VAL A 241 2.24 -1.14 13.60
CA VAL A 241 3.38 -0.32 13.16
C VAL A 241 2.96 0.39 11.88
N PHE A 242 3.36 1.66 11.72
CA PHE A 242 2.96 2.45 10.55
C PHE A 242 4.10 3.31 9.99
N LYS A 243 4.05 3.55 8.68
CA LYS A 243 5.00 4.42 7.98
C LYS A 243 4.40 5.01 6.72
N THR A 244 4.71 6.28 6.47
CA THR A 244 4.30 6.97 5.24
C THR A 244 5.27 6.69 4.11
N SER A 245 4.73 6.27 2.95
CA SER A 245 5.49 6.11 1.71
C SER A 245 5.77 7.47 1.07
N PRO A 246 7.00 7.75 0.66
CA PRO A 246 7.32 8.96 -0.08
C PRO A 246 6.81 8.93 -1.54
N LEU A 247 6.52 7.75 -2.09
CA LEU A 247 6.04 7.59 -3.46
C LEU A 247 4.57 7.95 -3.61
N THR A 248 3.71 7.36 -2.78
CA THR A 248 2.26 7.52 -2.84
C THR A 248 1.73 8.58 -1.88
N ASN A 249 2.52 8.99 -0.90
CA ASN A 249 2.13 9.78 0.26
C ASN A 249 1.06 9.08 1.13
N TRP A 250 0.86 7.79 0.96
CA TRP A 250 -0.02 6.98 1.81
C TRP A 250 0.69 6.57 3.09
N CYS A 251 -0.05 6.57 4.18
CA CYS A 251 0.40 5.99 5.45
C CYS A 251 -0.01 4.51 5.49
N PHE A 252 0.98 3.64 5.42
CA PHE A 252 0.82 2.19 5.51
C PHE A 252 0.86 1.73 6.95
N ALA A 253 0.10 0.71 7.27
CA ALA A 253 0.09 0.06 8.57
C ALA A 253 0.06 -1.45 8.44
N LEU A 254 0.80 -2.13 9.31
CA LEU A 254 0.72 -3.56 9.56
C LEU A 254 0.29 -3.77 11.01
N GLY A 255 -0.85 -4.42 11.20
CA GLY A 255 -1.48 -4.63 12.49
C GLY A 255 -1.48 -6.07 12.94
N LEU A 256 -1.42 -6.25 14.27
CA LEU A 256 -1.68 -7.50 14.96
C LEU A 256 -3.00 -7.36 15.75
N ARG A 257 -3.96 -8.24 15.47
CA ARG A 257 -5.19 -8.39 16.24
C ARG A 257 -4.94 -9.27 17.43
N THR A 258 -5.39 -8.82 18.60
CA THR A 258 -5.32 -9.61 19.83
C THR A 258 -6.73 -9.94 20.28
N GLU A 259 -6.94 -11.21 20.69
CA GLU A 259 -8.20 -11.68 21.30
C GLU A 259 -8.43 -11.06 22.67
#